data_eeb4ad55ff46f05d012606455918cc12
#
_entry.id   eeb4ad55ff46f05d012606455918cc12
#
_cell.length_a   1.000
_cell.length_b   1.000
_cell.length_c   1.000
_cell.angle_alpha   90.00
_cell.angle_beta   90.00
_cell.angle_gamma   90.00
#
_symmetry.space_group_name_H-M   'P 1'
#
loop_
_entity.id
_entity.type
_entity.pdbx_description
1 polymer ?
#
loop_
_entity_poly.entity_id
_entity_poly.type
_entity_poly.pdbx_seq_one_letter_code
_entity_poly.pdbx_strand_id
1 'polypeptide(L)'
;MIAPEGLEMRYERYRGILKDLTIMSDMFMRNVLKKRECTEYVLQVVMDKKDLTVIDQVLQKDYKNLQGRSSILDCVARDSEGRQMNVEIQQENEGASPKRARYHSGLMDMNTLNPGQDFDELPESYMIFITRDDVLGYELPIYHIDRTIKEVKDDFMDEAHIIYVNAKRQDDTELGRLMHDLHCKNAKDMYSKVLADRTHELKETKTGVEFMCHEMEKIYSEGIESGIEKGIAKGIEQGEVKKARETALSLVEMGLPVEKIAKAVRLSVEEVQKWIDEGVVE
;
A
#
# COMPACT_ATOMS: atom_id res chain seq x y z
N MET A 1 16.19 -14.32 -25.75
CA MET A 1 14.78 -14.33 -25.27
C MET A 1 14.58 -15.61 -24.46
N ILE A 2 14.31 -15.50 -23.17
CA ILE A 2 13.96 -16.65 -22.34
C ILE A 2 12.51 -17.01 -22.71
N ALA A 3 12.24 -18.26 -23.07
CA ALA A 3 10.88 -18.71 -23.36
C ALA A 3 9.98 -18.45 -22.14
N PRO A 4 8.74 -17.98 -22.29
CA PRO A 4 7.86 -17.76 -21.15
C PRO A 4 7.66 -19.08 -20.40
N GLU A 5 7.91 -19.03 -19.08
CA GLU A 5 7.73 -20.16 -18.17
C GLU A 5 6.28 -20.66 -18.25
N GLY A 6 6.07 -21.96 -18.43
CA GLY A 6 4.72 -22.54 -18.49
C GLY A 6 3.96 -22.36 -17.19
N LEU A 7 2.62 -22.29 -17.23
CA LEU A 7 1.76 -22.09 -16.06
C LEU A 7 2.02 -23.11 -14.94
N GLU A 8 2.23 -24.37 -15.29
CA GLU A 8 2.46 -25.44 -14.32
C GLU A 8 3.78 -25.24 -13.55
N MET A 9 4.83 -24.81 -14.27
CA MET A 9 6.13 -24.50 -13.65
C MET A 9 6.03 -23.27 -12.73
N ARG A 10 5.25 -22.25 -13.11
CA ARG A 10 4.97 -21.11 -12.21
C ARG A 10 4.20 -21.53 -10.97
N TYR A 11 3.24 -22.42 -11.08
CA TYR A 11 2.47 -22.94 -9.93
C TYR A 11 3.35 -23.75 -8.97
N GLU A 12 4.30 -24.55 -9.48
CA GLU A 12 5.28 -25.22 -8.60
C GLU A 12 6.14 -24.21 -7.83
N ARG A 13 6.58 -23.15 -8.49
CA ARG A 13 7.30 -22.05 -7.82
C ARG A 13 6.43 -21.33 -6.79
N TYR A 14 5.16 -21.07 -7.10
CA TYR A 14 4.23 -20.42 -6.17
C TYR A 14 3.98 -21.27 -4.93
N ARG A 15 3.84 -22.58 -5.06
CA ARG A 15 3.75 -23.49 -3.92
C ARG A 15 4.99 -23.43 -3.02
N GLY A 16 6.17 -23.28 -3.62
CA GLY A 16 7.41 -23.04 -2.89
C GLY A 16 7.39 -21.74 -2.10
N ILE A 17 7.04 -20.63 -2.77
CA ILE A 17 6.95 -19.30 -2.15
C ILE A 17 5.91 -19.28 -1.03
N LEU A 18 4.73 -19.87 -1.25
CA LEU A 18 3.64 -19.87 -0.28
C LEU A 18 4.04 -20.43 1.08
N LYS A 19 4.92 -21.43 1.13
CA LYS A 19 5.42 -22.01 2.38
C LYS A 19 6.14 -20.98 3.25
N ASP A 20 6.83 -20.03 2.63
CA ASP A 20 7.65 -19.02 3.30
C ASP A 20 6.89 -17.73 3.63
N LEU A 21 5.72 -17.51 3.05
CA LEU A 21 4.90 -16.34 3.35
C LEU A 21 4.43 -16.35 4.80
N THR A 22 4.36 -15.17 5.40
CA THR A 22 3.79 -14.91 6.72
C THR A 22 2.67 -13.87 6.58
N ILE A 23 1.90 -13.64 7.63
CA ILE A 23 0.86 -12.60 7.60
C ILE A 23 1.48 -11.20 7.42
N MET A 24 2.76 -11.02 7.77
CA MET A 24 3.49 -9.79 7.45
C MET A 24 3.69 -9.58 5.93
N SER A 25 3.52 -10.61 5.10
CA SER A 25 3.62 -10.49 3.64
C SER A 25 2.30 -9.97 3.07
N ASP A 26 2.33 -8.82 2.38
CA ASP A 26 1.15 -8.11 1.85
C ASP A 26 0.14 -9.03 1.16
N MET A 27 0.59 -9.86 0.22
CA MET A 27 -0.27 -10.78 -0.51
C MET A 27 -0.93 -11.82 0.40
N PHE A 28 -0.20 -12.36 1.41
CA PHE A 28 -0.76 -13.33 2.33
C PHE A 28 -1.69 -12.68 3.35
N MET A 29 -1.31 -11.52 3.90
CA MET A 29 -2.12 -10.69 4.78
C MET A 29 -3.50 -10.42 4.18
N ARG A 30 -3.56 -9.91 2.93
CA ARG A 30 -4.83 -9.63 2.24
C ARG A 30 -5.74 -10.85 2.22
N ASN A 31 -5.19 -12.03 1.97
CA ASN A 31 -5.97 -13.26 1.89
C ASN A 31 -6.37 -13.82 3.27
N VAL A 32 -5.56 -13.58 4.31
CA VAL A 32 -5.94 -13.88 5.70
C VAL A 32 -7.06 -12.96 6.16
N LEU A 33 -6.90 -11.65 5.99
CA LEU A 33 -7.88 -10.66 6.43
C LEU A 33 -9.16 -10.61 5.56
N LYS A 34 -9.24 -11.32 4.42
CA LYS A 34 -10.53 -11.56 3.73
C LYS A 34 -11.56 -12.24 4.64
N LYS A 35 -11.10 -13.01 5.61
CA LYS A 35 -11.96 -13.60 6.63
C LYS A 35 -12.17 -12.60 7.76
N ARG A 36 -13.40 -12.11 7.91
CA ARG A 36 -13.77 -11.03 8.86
C ARG A 36 -13.33 -11.32 10.29
N GLU A 37 -13.44 -12.56 10.73
CA GLU A 37 -13.05 -13.00 12.07
C GLU A 37 -11.54 -12.82 12.33
N CYS A 38 -10.71 -12.88 11.27
CA CYS A 38 -9.27 -12.59 11.38
C CYS A 38 -9.02 -11.09 11.58
N THR A 39 -9.71 -10.24 10.85
CA THR A 39 -9.64 -8.77 11.02
C THR A 39 -10.15 -8.37 12.40
N GLU A 40 -11.29 -8.91 12.81
CA GLU A 40 -11.88 -8.67 14.12
C GLU A 40 -10.92 -9.04 15.25
N TYR A 41 -10.31 -10.23 15.19
CA TYR A 41 -9.32 -10.66 16.18
C TYR A 41 -8.11 -9.72 16.26
N VAL A 42 -7.54 -9.32 15.11
CA VAL A 42 -6.43 -8.36 15.07
C VAL A 42 -6.83 -7.04 15.72
N LEU A 43 -8.00 -6.51 15.38
CA LEU A 43 -8.50 -5.25 15.94
C LEU A 43 -8.80 -5.37 17.44
N GLN A 44 -9.41 -6.47 17.90
CA GLN A 44 -9.65 -6.72 19.31
C GLN A 44 -8.38 -6.67 20.15
N VAL A 45 -7.30 -7.28 19.65
CA VAL A 45 -6.00 -7.31 20.34
C VAL A 45 -5.30 -5.96 20.30
N VAL A 46 -5.26 -5.30 19.15
CA VAL A 46 -4.57 -4.00 18.98
C VAL A 46 -5.28 -2.89 19.74
N MET A 47 -6.61 -2.90 19.77
CA MET A 47 -7.44 -1.90 20.46
C MET A 47 -7.68 -2.23 21.94
N ASP A 48 -7.25 -3.40 22.41
CA ASP A 48 -7.55 -3.94 23.73
C ASP A 48 -9.07 -3.94 24.05
N LYS A 49 -9.89 -4.27 23.02
CA LYS A 49 -11.35 -4.28 23.08
C LYS A 49 -11.90 -5.65 22.66
N LYS A 50 -12.10 -6.56 23.60
CA LYS A 50 -12.55 -7.95 23.33
C LYS A 50 -13.98 -8.06 22.80
N ASP A 51 -14.79 -7.06 23.00
CA ASP A 51 -16.18 -6.94 22.54
C ASP A 51 -16.30 -6.23 21.19
N LEU A 52 -15.20 -5.75 20.61
CA LEU A 52 -15.19 -5.15 19.28
C LEU A 52 -15.71 -6.16 18.25
N THR A 53 -16.73 -5.78 17.51
CA THR A 53 -17.29 -6.59 16.44
C THR A 53 -17.24 -5.84 15.12
N VAL A 54 -16.59 -6.44 14.13
CA VAL A 54 -16.51 -5.88 12.77
C VAL A 54 -17.82 -6.18 12.03
N ILE A 55 -18.52 -5.14 11.59
CA ILE A 55 -19.75 -5.27 10.82
C ILE A 55 -19.54 -5.16 9.30
N ASP A 56 -18.49 -4.42 8.90
CA ASP A 56 -18.15 -4.22 7.49
C ASP A 56 -16.63 -4.11 7.31
N GLN A 57 -16.11 -4.60 6.18
CA GLN A 57 -14.71 -4.44 5.84
C GLN A 57 -14.49 -4.43 4.33
N VAL A 58 -13.50 -3.66 3.90
CA VAL A 58 -13.05 -3.58 2.51
C VAL A 58 -11.52 -3.68 2.48
N LEU A 59 -11.02 -4.68 1.73
CA LEU A 59 -9.58 -4.83 1.50
C LEU A 59 -9.15 -4.06 0.26
N GLN A 60 -7.95 -3.48 0.30
CA GLN A 60 -7.39 -2.71 -0.80
C GLN A 60 -8.34 -1.61 -1.27
N LYS A 61 -8.90 -0.87 -0.31
CA LYS A 61 -9.84 0.22 -0.60
C LYS A 61 -9.10 1.39 -1.25
N ASP A 62 -9.50 1.71 -2.48
CA ASP A 62 -8.93 2.82 -3.24
C ASP A 62 -9.61 4.14 -2.81
N TYR A 63 -8.85 4.98 -2.12
CA TYR A 63 -9.27 6.31 -1.73
C TYR A 63 -8.78 7.33 -2.76
N LYS A 64 -9.73 7.88 -3.51
CA LYS A 64 -9.44 8.86 -4.55
C LYS A 64 -9.18 10.25 -3.97
N ASN A 65 -8.16 10.89 -4.50
CA ASN A 65 -7.97 12.33 -4.34
C ASN A 65 -7.94 12.96 -5.72
N LEU A 66 -9.00 13.68 -6.08
CA LEU A 66 -9.17 14.27 -7.41
C LEU A 66 -8.14 15.37 -7.72
N GLN A 67 -7.53 15.96 -6.69
CA GLN A 67 -6.57 17.08 -6.81
C GLN A 67 -5.16 16.71 -6.39
N GLY A 68 -4.92 15.47 -5.95
CA GLY A 68 -3.64 15.05 -5.39
C GLY A 68 -3.40 13.56 -5.48
N ARG A 69 -2.54 13.07 -4.60
CA ARG A 69 -2.16 11.66 -4.55
C ARG A 69 -3.27 10.80 -3.94
N SER A 70 -3.84 9.90 -4.72
CA SER A 70 -4.70 8.81 -4.21
C SER A 70 -3.87 7.76 -3.46
N SER A 71 -4.50 6.98 -2.61
CA SER A 71 -3.86 5.87 -1.89
C SER A 71 -4.81 4.68 -1.79
N ILE A 72 -4.22 3.48 -1.81
CA ILE A 72 -4.94 2.25 -1.50
C ILE A 72 -4.64 1.90 -0.05
N LEU A 73 -5.68 1.70 0.76
CA LEU A 73 -5.58 1.30 2.15
C LEU A 73 -5.80 -0.21 2.27
N ASP A 74 -4.96 -0.88 3.06
CA ASP A 74 -4.86 -2.35 3.04
C ASP A 74 -6.12 -3.04 3.55
N CYS A 75 -6.60 -2.67 4.72
CA CYS A 75 -7.81 -3.22 5.30
C CYS A 75 -8.57 -2.15 6.07
N VAL A 76 -9.67 -1.66 5.50
CA VAL A 76 -10.57 -0.72 6.15
C VAL A 76 -11.75 -1.49 6.72
N ALA A 77 -11.97 -1.36 8.03
CA ALA A 77 -13.05 -2.01 8.76
C ALA A 77 -13.93 -0.96 9.46
N ARG A 78 -15.18 -1.33 9.70
CA ARG A 78 -16.12 -0.57 10.57
C ARG A 78 -16.70 -1.52 11.59
N ASP A 79 -16.75 -1.07 12.84
CA ASP A 79 -17.32 -1.86 13.92
C ASP A 79 -18.79 -1.52 14.20
N SER A 80 -19.37 -2.23 15.17
CA SER A 80 -20.77 -2.06 15.59
C SER A 80 -21.06 -0.71 16.25
N GLU A 81 -20.05 0.03 16.70
CA GLU A 81 -20.18 1.38 17.26
C GLU A 81 -20.02 2.47 16.19
N GLY A 82 -19.75 2.07 14.93
CA GLY A 82 -19.59 2.98 13.79
C GLY A 82 -18.18 3.49 13.59
N ARG A 83 -17.21 3.11 14.44
CA ARG A 83 -15.81 3.52 14.32
C ARG A 83 -15.20 2.96 13.05
N GLN A 84 -14.36 3.76 12.39
CA GLN A 84 -13.61 3.35 11.19
C GLN A 84 -12.16 3.04 11.56
N MET A 85 -11.69 1.89 11.14
CA MET A 85 -10.32 1.45 11.40
C MET A 85 -9.66 1.05 10.10
N ASN A 86 -8.44 1.54 9.86
CA ASN A 86 -7.58 1.02 8.79
C ASN A 86 -6.39 0.30 9.40
N VAL A 87 -6.14 -0.93 8.97
CA VAL A 87 -4.97 -1.73 9.35
C VAL A 87 -4.02 -1.81 8.17
N GLU A 88 -2.83 -1.26 8.32
CA GLU A 88 -1.70 -1.32 7.41
C GLU A 88 -0.64 -2.23 8.00
N ILE A 89 -0.24 -3.29 7.29
CA ILE A 89 0.87 -4.16 7.72
C ILE A 89 2.08 -3.89 6.81
N GLN A 90 3.17 -3.38 7.39
CA GLN A 90 4.32 -2.90 6.64
C GLN A 90 5.59 -3.67 7.00
N GLN A 91 6.21 -4.32 6.00
CA GLN A 91 7.49 -4.99 6.17
C GLN A 91 8.68 -4.01 6.15
N GLU A 92 8.54 -2.88 5.48
CA GLU A 92 9.58 -1.87 5.32
C GLU A 92 9.19 -0.58 6.04
N ASN A 93 10.12 0.00 6.80
CA ASN A 93 9.86 1.20 7.59
C ASN A 93 9.47 2.42 6.74
N GLU A 94 9.97 2.50 5.49
CA GLU A 94 9.64 3.58 4.55
C GLU A 94 8.13 3.68 4.26
N GLY A 95 7.41 2.54 4.36
CA GLY A 95 5.98 2.46 4.20
C GLY A 95 5.15 3.03 5.36
N ALA A 96 5.75 3.34 6.52
CA ALA A 96 5.03 3.70 7.75
C ALA A 96 5.45 5.06 8.34
N SER A 97 5.83 6.03 7.50
CA SER A 97 6.22 7.34 8.02
C SER A 97 5.05 8.08 8.69
N PRO A 98 5.30 8.90 9.75
CA PRO A 98 4.25 9.68 10.42
C PRO A 98 3.47 10.61 9.48
N LYS A 99 4.13 11.13 8.43
CA LYS A 99 3.46 11.95 7.41
C LYS A 99 2.50 11.15 6.56
N ARG A 100 2.84 9.87 6.26
CA ARG A 100 1.95 8.97 5.54
C ARG A 100 0.73 8.60 6.38
N ALA A 101 0.92 8.29 7.67
CA ALA A 101 -0.19 8.01 8.58
C ALA A 101 -1.18 9.18 8.64
N ARG A 102 -0.67 10.41 8.81
CA ARG A 102 -1.50 11.61 8.78
C ARG A 102 -2.23 11.79 7.44
N TYR A 103 -1.55 11.51 6.32
CA TYR A 103 -2.15 11.64 4.99
C TYR A 103 -3.27 10.63 4.76
N HIS A 104 -3.07 9.37 5.18
CA HIS A 104 -4.09 8.32 5.10
C HIS A 104 -5.30 8.62 5.99
N SER A 105 -5.09 9.13 7.22
CA SER A 105 -6.17 9.59 8.10
C SER A 105 -7.02 10.66 7.40
N GLY A 106 -6.40 11.72 6.85
CA GLY A 106 -7.15 12.75 6.12
C GLY A 106 -7.84 12.25 4.84
N LEU A 107 -7.28 11.22 4.16
CA LEU A 107 -7.97 10.58 3.03
C LEU A 107 -9.20 9.79 3.47
N MET A 108 -9.14 9.12 4.63
CA MET A 108 -10.31 8.44 5.20
C MET A 108 -11.44 9.45 5.46
N ASP A 109 -11.15 10.54 6.16
CA ASP A 109 -12.13 11.58 6.48
C ASP A 109 -12.74 12.18 5.22
N MET A 110 -11.90 12.56 4.24
CA MET A 110 -12.33 13.16 2.97
C MET A 110 -13.25 12.25 2.13
N ASN A 111 -13.14 10.93 2.29
CA ASN A 111 -13.95 9.95 1.57
C ASN A 111 -15.07 9.34 2.42
N THR A 112 -15.32 9.86 3.61
CA THR A 112 -16.36 9.38 4.53
C THR A 112 -17.62 10.22 4.42
N LEU A 113 -17.51 11.55 4.41
CA LEU A 113 -18.65 12.44 4.30
C LEU A 113 -19.08 12.64 2.84
N ASN A 114 -20.40 12.68 2.64
CA ASN A 114 -20.99 13.09 1.38
C ASN A 114 -21.11 14.64 1.31
N PRO A 115 -21.21 15.23 0.13
CA PRO A 115 -21.44 16.67 -0.01
C PRO A 115 -22.69 17.12 0.77
N GLY A 116 -22.50 18.11 1.64
CA GLY A 116 -23.57 18.70 2.46
C GLY A 116 -23.81 18.05 3.82
N GLN A 117 -23.09 17.00 4.17
CA GLN A 117 -23.08 16.46 5.53
C GLN A 117 -22.26 17.36 6.48
N ASP A 118 -22.65 17.37 7.77
CA ASP A 118 -21.91 18.09 8.81
C ASP A 118 -20.57 17.42 9.09
N PHE A 119 -19.55 18.20 9.46
CA PHE A 119 -18.26 17.66 9.87
C PHE A 119 -18.33 16.87 11.18
N ASP A 120 -19.28 17.22 12.06
CA ASP A 120 -19.52 16.50 13.31
C ASP A 120 -20.14 15.09 13.09
N GLU A 121 -20.49 14.74 11.84
CA GLU A 121 -20.89 13.38 11.46
C GLU A 121 -19.69 12.47 11.10
N LEU A 122 -18.44 12.98 11.15
CA LEU A 122 -17.26 12.13 11.01
C LEU A 122 -17.22 11.10 12.15
N PRO A 123 -17.08 9.80 11.84
CA PRO A 123 -16.94 8.80 12.88
C PRO A 123 -15.55 8.85 13.52
N GLU A 124 -15.45 8.39 14.75
CA GLU A 124 -14.17 8.09 15.38
C GLU A 124 -13.34 7.18 14.45
N SER A 125 -12.09 7.54 14.21
CA SER A 125 -11.24 6.89 13.22
C SER A 125 -9.87 6.47 13.76
N TYR A 126 -9.40 5.30 13.33
CA TYR A 126 -8.12 4.72 13.75
C TYR A 126 -7.27 4.35 12.54
N MET A 127 -6.10 4.96 12.44
CA MET A 127 -5.08 4.58 11.46
C MET A 127 -4.03 3.72 12.15
N ILE A 128 -4.06 2.41 11.91
CA ILE A 128 -3.24 1.41 12.59
C ILE A 128 -2.13 0.94 11.65
N PHE A 129 -0.88 1.17 12.04
CA PHE A 129 0.30 0.64 11.37
C PHE A 129 0.92 -0.48 12.20
N ILE A 130 0.92 -1.70 11.68
CA ILE A 130 1.69 -2.81 12.24
C ILE A 130 2.98 -2.91 11.44
N THR A 131 4.11 -2.56 12.06
CA THR A 131 5.40 -2.47 11.37
C THR A 131 6.35 -3.56 11.85
N ARG A 132 7.12 -4.13 10.93
CA ARG A 132 8.09 -5.18 11.22
C ARG A 132 9.11 -4.74 12.27
N ASP A 133 9.62 -3.52 12.12
CA ASP A 133 10.58 -2.91 13.03
C ASP A 133 9.97 -1.68 13.72
N ASP A 134 10.59 -1.21 14.79
CA ASP A 134 10.16 -0.01 15.52
C ASP A 134 10.46 1.28 14.74
N VAL A 135 9.44 1.79 14.07
CA VAL A 135 9.55 3.03 13.26
C VAL A 135 9.76 4.27 14.10
N LEU A 136 9.25 4.31 15.35
CA LEU A 136 9.34 5.48 16.24
C LEU A 136 10.56 5.44 17.15
N GLY A 137 11.19 4.26 17.33
CA GLY A 137 12.50 4.12 17.97
C GLY A 137 12.53 4.21 19.50
N TYR A 138 11.37 4.11 20.18
CA TYR A 138 11.30 4.12 21.65
C TYR A 138 11.23 2.73 22.27
N GLU A 139 11.33 1.68 21.46
CA GLU A 139 11.30 0.27 21.87
C GLU A 139 10.03 -0.18 22.60
N LEU A 140 8.91 0.54 22.45
CA LEU A 140 7.61 0.14 22.99
C LEU A 140 6.89 -0.85 22.06
N PRO A 141 6.02 -1.71 22.59
CA PRO A 141 5.23 -2.64 21.78
C PRO A 141 4.15 -1.95 20.96
N ILE A 142 3.62 -0.83 21.46
CA ILE A 142 2.54 -0.05 20.83
C ILE A 142 2.68 1.43 21.19
N TYR A 143 2.27 2.28 20.27
CA TYR A 143 2.26 3.74 20.42
C TYR A 143 0.88 4.26 20.03
N HIS A 144 0.27 5.05 20.91
CA HIS A 144 -0.95 5.78 20.66
C HIS A 144 -0.61 7.25 20.42
N ILE A 145 -1.05 7.79 19.32
CA ILE A 145 -0.74 9.14 18.89
C ILE A 145 -2.05 9.91 18.72
N ASP A 146 -2.29 10.82 19.62
CA ASP A 146 -3.46 11.70 19.67
C ASP A 146 -3.02 13.16 19.60
N ARG A 147 -3.92 14.05 19.24
CA ARG A 147 -3.65 15.50 19.22
C ARG A 147 -3.96 16.11 20.58
N THR A 148 -3.06 16.98 21.05
CA THR A 148 -3.21 17.65 22.34
C THR A 148 -3.14 19.17 22.19
N ILE A 149 -3.87 19.89 23.03
CA ILE A 149 -3.81 21.35 23.18
C ILE A 149 -2.63 21.68 24.07
N LYS A 150 -1.55 22.24 23.49
CA LYS A 150 -0.27 22.46 24.20
C LYS A 150 -0.38 23.37 25.44
N GLU A 151 -1.24 24.35 25.37
CA GLU A 151 -1.40 25.38 26.41
C GLU A 151 -2.00 24.83 27.71
N VAL A 152 -2.94 23.89 27.56
CA VAL A 152 -3.65 23.29 28.70
C VAL A 152 -3.27 21.84 28.96
N LYS A 153 -2.52 21.20 28.02
CA LYS A 153 -2.12 19.79 28.06
C LYS A 153 -3.32 18.82 28.15
N ASP A 154 -4.36 19.18 27.47
CA ASP A 154 -5.58 18.40 27.36
C ASP A 154 -5.77 17.87 25.95
N ASP A 155 -6.61 16.86 25.76
CA ASP A 155 -6.85 16.25 24.45
C ASP A 155 -7.65 17.21 23.55
N PHE A 156 -7.35 17.17 22.25
CA PHE A 156 -8.06 18.00 21.27
C PHE A 156 -9.45 17.46 20.93
N MET A 157 -9.73 16.19 21.28
CA MET A 157 -11.05 15.54 21.15
C MET A 157 -11.59 15.52 19.72
N ASP A 158 -10.72 15.34 18.72
CA ASP A 158 -11.10 15.27 17.31
C ASP A 158 -11.38 13.83 16.80
N GLU A 159 -11.32 12.86 17.72
CA GLU A 159 -11.66 11.45 17.47
C GLU A 159 -10.89 10.80 16.30
N ALA A 160 -9.71 11.36 15.97
CA ALA A 160 -8.82 10.82 14.94
C ALA A 160 -7.50 10.33 15.55
N HIS A 161 -7.33 9.02 15.59
CA HIS A 161 -6.25 8.33 16.28
C HIS A 161 -5.28 7.66 15.32
N ILE A 162 -4.00 7.66 15.68
CA ILE A 162 -2.98 6.89 14.94
C ILE A 162 -2.33 5.91 15.94
N ILE A 163 -2.25 4.64 15.54
CA ILE A 163 -1.62 3.60 16.34
C ILE A 163 -0.46 2.99 15.56
N TYR A 164 0.72 2.91 16.20
CA TYR A 164 1.84 2.13 15.69
C TYR A 164 2.06 0.91 16.57
N VAL A 165 2.14 -0.26 15.94
CA VAL A 165 2.45 -1.52 16.62
C VAL A 165 3.79 -2.05 16.12
N ASN A 166 4.70 -2.28 17.06
CA ASN A 166 6.03 -2.80 16.80
C ASN A 166 6.02 -4.33 16.78
N ALA A 167 5.92 -4.93 15.60
CA ALA A 167 5.83 -6.39 15.46
C ALA A 167 7.13 -7.16 15.80
N LYS A 168 8.22 -6.45 16.05
CA LYS A 168 9.44 -7.05 16.59
C LYS A 168 9.28 -7.52 18.05
N ARG A 169 8.34 -6.92 18.79
CA ARG A 169 8.03 -7.29 20.17
C ARG A 169 7.07 -8.48 20.19
N GLN A 170 7.59 -9.64 20.58
CA GLN A 170 6.89 -10.93 20.61
C GLN A 170 6.97 -11.53 22.01
N ASP A 171 6.62 -10.74 23.02
CA ASP A 171 6.57 -11.16 24.40
C ASP A 171 5.30 -12.00 24.69
N ASP A 172 5.15 -12.46 25.94
CA ASP A 172 4.02 -13.33 26.34
C ASP A 172 2.72 -12.55 26.67
N THR A 173 2.60 -11.32 26.20
CA THR A 173 1.36 -10.56 26.22
C THR A 173 0.44 -10.96 25.07
N GLU A 174 -0.84 -10.60 25.15
CA GLU A 174 -1.80 -10.88 24.06
C GLU A 174 -1.34 -10.22 22.75
N LEU A 175 -0.87 -8.97 22.82
CA LEU A 175 -0.29 -8.25 21.69
C LEU A 175 1.00 -8.92 21.18
N GLY A 176 1.90 -9.30 22.07
CA GLY A 176 3.16 -9.97 21.70
C GLY A 176 2.92 -11.33 21.03
N ARG A 177 1.93 -12.10 21.50
CA ARG A 177 1.49 -13.34 20.85
C ARG A 177 0.89 -13.11 19.48
N LEU A 178 0.09 -12.04 19.30
CA LEU A 178 -0.39 -11.63 17.96
C LEU A 178 0.79 -11.30 17.06
N MET A 179 1.76 -10.51 17.52
CA MET A 179 2.94 -10.17 16.72
C MET A 179 3.76 -11.42 16.36
N HIS A 180 3.89 -12.38 17.25
CA HIS A 180 4.47 -13.69 16.95
C HIS A 180 3.70 -14.38 15.81
N ASP A 181 2.38 -14.47 15.92
CA ASP A 181 1.53 -15.15 14.92
C ASP A 181 1.66 -14.51 13.53
N LEU A 182 1.79 -13.18 13.46
CA LEU A 182 2.01 -12.48 12.19
C LEU A 182 3.32 -12.90 11.50
N HIS A 183 4.33 -13.37 12.25
CA HIS A 183 5.60 -13.85 11.73
C HIS A 183 5.66 -15.35 11.51
N CYS A 184 4.65 -16.12 11.97
CA CYS A 184 4.62 -17.57 11.81
C CYS A 184 4.46 -17.97 10.35
N LYS A 185 5.26 -18.94 9.90
CA LYS A 185 5.13 -19.58 8.60
C LYS A 185 4.08 -20.69 8.61
N ASN A 186 3.91 -21.39 9.72
CA ASN A 186 3.05 -22.56 9.84
C ASN A 186 1.92 -22.31 10.82
N ALA A 187 0.73 -22.82 10.52
CA ALA A 187 -0.44 -22.70 11.37
C ALA A 187 -0.24 -23.29 12.79
N LYS A 188 0.45 -24.41 12.88
CA LYS A 188 0.70 -25.12 14.15
C LYS A 188 1.56 -24.34 15.16
N ASP A 189 2.30 -23.34 14.69
CA ASP A 189 3.21 -22.54 15.50
C ASP A 189 2.51 -21.28 16.05
N MET A 190 1.25 -21.02 15.65
CA MET A 190 0.46 -19.86 16.07
C MET A 190 -0.28 -20.08 17.38
N TYR A 191 -0.39 -19.04 18.19
CA TYR A 191 -1.18 -19.02 19.42
C TYR A 191 -2.69 -18.82 19.15
N SER A 192 -3.02 -17.96 18.21
CA SER A 192 -4.41 -17.67 17.85
C SER A 192 -5.00 -18.77 16.97
N LYS A 193 -6.05 -19.43 17.48
CA LYS A 193 -6.78 -20.42 16.70
C LYS A 193 -7.39 -19.82 15.43
N VAL A 194 -7.89 -18.59 15.47
CA VAL A 194 -8.55 -17.92 14.32
C VAL A 194 -7.55 -17.74 13.19
N LEU A 195 -6.34 -17.22 13.48
CA LEU A 195 -5.28 -17.03 12.49
C LEU A 195 -4.68 -18.38 12.05
N ALA A 196 -4.50 -19.31 12.98
CA ALA A 196 -4.00 -20.66 12.68
C ALA A 196 -4.94 -21.41 11.72
N ASP A 197 -6.24 -21.46 12.01
CA ASP A 197 -7.24 -22.12 11.15
C ASP A 197 -7.25 -21.51 9.74
N ARG A 198 -7.15 -20.17 9.63
CA ARG A 198 -7.08 -19.49 8.34
C ARG A 198 -5.77 -19.75 7.60
N THR A 199 -4.65 -19.73 8.30
CA THR A 199 -3.34 -20.05 7.72
C THR A 199 -3.29 -21.50 7.23
N HIS A 200 -3.81 -22.44 8.01
CA HIS A 200 -3.97 -23.84 7.61
C HIS A 200 -4.83 -23.96 6.35
N GLU A 201 -5.99 -23.33 6.33
CA GLU A 201 -6.89 -23.32 5.17
C GLU A 201 -6.16 -22.89 3.90
N LEU A 202 -5.41 -21.78 3.94
CA LEU A 202 -4.76 -21.20 2.77
C LEU A 202 -3.49 -21.94 2.32
N LYS A 203 -2.73 -22.52 3.26
CA LYS A 203 -1.41 -23.12 2.99
C LYS A 203 -1.38 -24.62 2.92
N GLU A 204 -2.29 -25.30 3.61
CA GLU A 204 -2.19 -26.74 3.84
C GLU A 204 -3.36 -27.54 3.21
N THR A 205 -4.48 -26.88 2.87
CA THR A 205 -5.55 -27.54 2.10
C THR A 205 -5.29 -27.44 0.59
N LYS A 206 -5.72 -28.47 -0.15
CA LYS A 206 -5.57 -28.49 -1.62
C LYS A 206 -6.24 -27.27 -2.26
N THR A 207 -7.47 -26.97 -1.85
CA THR A 207 -8.25 -25.83 -2.38
C THR A 207 -7.62 -24.48 -2.03
N GLY A 208 -7.11 -24.32 -0.81
CA GLY A 208 -6.44 -23.09 -0.39
C GLY A 208 -5.13 -22.86 -1.14
N VAL A 209 -4.32 -23.90 -1.32
CA VAL A 209 -3.07 -23.80 -2.09
C VAL A 209 -3.35 -23.46 -3.57
N GLU A 210 -4.36 -24.08 -4.20
CA GLU A 210 -4.78 -23.78 -5.57
C GLU A 210 -5.27 -22.33 -5.68
N PHE A 211 -6.09 -21.87 -4.73
CA PHE A 211 -6.57 -20.49 -4.64
C PHE A 211 -5.39 -19.52 -4.51
N MET A 212 -4.45 -19.76 -3.62
CA MET A 212 -3.28 -18.89 -3.43
C MET A 212 -2.37 -18.85 -4.66
N CYS A 213 -2.17 -19.99 -5.35
CA CYS A 213 -1.45 -20.00 -6.63
C CYS A 213 -2.14 -19.15 -7.69
N HIS A 214 -3.47 -19.19 -7.75
CA HIS A 214 -4.25 -18.34 -8.67
C HIS A 214 -4.12 -16.85 -8.33
N GLU A 215 -4.19 -16.48 -7.05
CA GLU A 215 -3.97 -15.08 -6.62
C GLU A 215 -2.56 -14.59 -6.99
N MET A 216 -1.51 -15.44 -6.83
CA MET A 216 -0.15 -15.11 -7.27
C MET A 216 -0.05 -14.92 -8.78
N GLU A 217 -0.68 -15.80 -9.56
CA GLU A 217 -0.71 -15.69 -11.02
C GLU A 217 -1.40 -14.41 -11.48
N LYS A 218 -2.49 -14.04 -10.80
CA LYS A 218 -3.19 -12.78 -11.08
C LYS A 218 -2.28 -11.56 -10.87
N ILE A 219 -1.60 -11.48 -9.71
CA ILE A 219 -0.66 -10.40 -9.41
C ILE A 219 0.49 -10.37 -10.44
N TYR A 220 1.01 -11.53 -10.80
CA TYR A 220 2.07 -11.64 -11.82
C TYR A 220 1.61 -11.12 -13.18
N SER A 221 0.41 -11.51 -13.62
CA SER A 221 -0.18 -11.10 -14.90
C SER A 221 -0.47 -9.60 -14.93
N GLU A 222 -1.07 -9.05 -13.87
CA GLU A 222 -1.30 -7.61 -13.71
C GLU A 222 0.00 -6.81 -13.72
N GLY A 223 1.05 -7.35 -13.08
CA GLY A 223 2.39 -6.75 -13.07
C GLY A 223 3.02 -6.70 -14.46
N ILE A 224 2.88 -7.77 -15.25
CA ILE A 224 3.34 -7.81 -16.64
C ILE A 224 2.58 -6.80 -17.50
N GLU A 225 1.25 -6.78 -17.42
CA GLU A 225 0.40 -5.88 -18.20
C GLU A 225 0.75 -4.41 -17.90
N SER A 226 0.81 -4.05 -16.62
CA SER A 226 1.25 -2.70 -16.20
C SER A 226 2.68 -2.38 -16.66
N GLY A 227 3.58 -3.36 -16.64
CA GLY A 227 4.95 -3.20 -17.14
C GLY A 227 5.01 -2.94 -18.65
N ILE A 228 4.20 -3.65 -19.43
CA ILE A 228 4.07 -3.47 -20.88
C ILE A 228 3.49 -2.09 -21.19
N GLU A 229 2.39 -1.70 -20.55
CA GLU A 229 1.76 -0.38 -20.75
C GLU A 229 2.74 0.77 -20.45
N LYS A 230 3.43 0.70 -19.30
CA LYS A 230 4.45 1.70 -18.93
C LYS A 230 5.62 1.71 -19.92
N GLY A 231 6.03 0.53 -20.38
CA GLY A 231 7.08 0.40 -21.37
C GLY A 231 6.71 1.03 -22.71
N ILE A 232 5.49 0.78 -23.19
CA ILE A 232 4.95 1.38 -24.41
C ILE A 232 4.85 2.91 -24.27
N ALA A 233 4.24 3.40 -23.18
CA ALA A 233 4.10 4.85 -22.94
C ALA A 233 5.45 5.56 -22.94
N LYS A 234 6.43 5.00 -22.20
CA LYS A 234 7.80 5.54 -22.15
C LYS A 234 8.52 5.44 -23.51
N GLY A 235 8.29 4.38 -24.26
CA GLY A 235 8.85 4.21 -25.59
C GLY A 235 8.31 5.22 -26.59
N ILE A 236 7.01 5.52 -26.54
CA ILE A 236 6.35 6.57 -27.34
C ILE A 236 6.94 7.94 -27.00
N GLU A 237 6.98 8.30 -25.71
CA GLU A 237 7.54 9.56 -25.24
C GLU A 237 8.99 9.76 -25.69
N GLN A 238 9.83 8.76 -25.49
CA GLN A 238 11.23 8.81 -25.92
C GLN A 238 11.36 8.89 -27.43
N GLY A 239 10.50 8.18 -28.17
CA GLY A 239 10.46 8.23 -29.64
C GLY A 239 10.06 9.60 -30.18
N GLU A 240 9.05 10.23 -29.55
CA GLU A 240 8.61 11.59 -29.89
C GLU A 240 9.71 12.62 -29.64
N VAL A 241 10.36 12.57 -28.46
CA VAL A 241 11.50 13.45 -28.11
C VAL A 241 12.65 13.28 -29.08
N LYS A 242 13.03 12.02 -29.39
CA LYS A 242 14.10 11.73 -30.35
C LYS A 242 13.77 12.29 -31.73
N LYS A 243 12.56 12.04 -32.23
CA LYS A 243 12.10 12.53 -33.53
C LYS A 243 12.05 14.07 -33.57
N ALA A 244 11.58 14.71 -32.49
CA ALA A 244 11.57 16.17 -32.38
C ALA A 244 12.98 16.73 -32.41
N ARG A 245 13.95 16.11 -31.71
CA ARG A 245 15.37 16.50 -31.73
C ARG A 245 15.99 16.36 -33.12
N GLU A 246 15.80 15.23 -33.78
CA GLU A 246 16.30 14.98 -35.15
C GLU A 246 15.72 16.01 -36.12
N THR A 247 14.41 16.29 -36.03
CA THR A 247 13.74 17.29 -36.84
C THR A 247 14.28 18.69 -36.56
N ALA A 248 14.46 19.07 -35.30
CA ALA A 248 14.99 20.35 -34.91
C ALA A 248 16.40 20.60 -35.49
N LEU A 249 17.30 19.62 -35.36
CA LEU A 249 18.66 19.71 -35.87
C LEU A 249 18.67 19.83 -37.41
N SER A 250 17.83 19.06 -38.11
CA SER A 250 17.70 19.19 -39.58
C SER A 250 17.20 20.57 -40.00
N LEU A 251 16.28 21.17 -39.24
CA LEU A 251 15.78 22.52 -39.52
C LEU A 251 16.82 23.62 -39.20
N VAL A 252 17.72 23.37 -38.24
CA VAL A 252 18.88 24.26 -37.99
C VAL A 252 19.84 24.24 -39.22
N GLU A 253 20.12 23.08 -39.77
CA GLU A 253 20.98 22.93 -40.99
C GLU A 253 20.37 23.65 -42.20
N MET A 254 19.03 23.76 -42.26
CA MET A 254 18.31 24.53 -43.27
C MET A 254 18.31 26.06 -43.01
N GLY A 255 18.94 26.52 -41.91
CA GLY A 255 19.05 27.92 -41.57
C GLY A 255 17.79 28.56 -40.98
N LEU A 256 16.85 27.78 -40.42
CA LEU A 256 15.68 28.33 -39.76
C LEU A 256 16.03 28.92 -38.38
N PRO A 257 15.42 30.06 -37.98
CA PRO A 257 15.60 30.59 -36.64
C PRO A 257 14.96 29.72 -35.57
N VAL A 258 15.59 29.67 -34.39
CA VAL A 258 15.23 28.77 -33.29
C VAL A 258 13.78 28.90 -32.84
N GLU A 259 13.19 30.10 -32.86
CA GLU A 259 11.80 30.35 -32.50
C GLU A 259 10.81 29.63 -33.47
N LYS A 260 11.18 29.55 -34.77
CA LYS A 260 10.38 28.82 -35.76
C LYS A 260 10.52 27.31 -35.60
N ILE A 261 11.73 26.86 -35.26
CA ILE A 261 12.01 25.44 -35.00
C ILE A 261 11.23 24.98 -33.75
N ALA A 262 11.31 25.72 -32.65
CA ALA A 262 10.57 25.43 -31.41
C ALA A 262 9.05 25.28 -31.67
N LYS A 263 8.48 26.20 -32.46
CA LYS A 263 7.09 26.11 -32.87
C LYS A 263 6.77 24.90 -33.75
N ALA A 264 7.68 24.53 -34.64
CA ALA A 264 7.49 23.37 -35.53
C ALA A 264 7.53 22.03 -34.76
N VAL A 265 8.43 21.90 -33.80
CA VAL A 265 8.56 20.67 -32.97
C VAL A 265 7.69 20.69 -31.70
N ARG A 266 6.92 21.80 -31.45
CA ARG A 266 6.02 21.98 -30.31
C ARG A 266 6.69 21.91 -28.94
N LEU A 267 7.89 22.48 -28.84
CA LEU A 267 8.70 22.55 -27.62
C LEU A 267 9.07 24.00 -27.30
N SER A 268 9.62 24.22 -26.11
CA SER A 268 10.12 25.54 -25.72
C SER A 268 11.39 25.92 -26.51
N VAL A 269 11.65 27.20 -26.63
CA VAL A 269 12.86 27.72 -27.29
C VAL A 269 14.11 27.27 -26.50
N GLU A 270 14.03 27.23 -25.16
CA GLU A 270 15.10 26.81 -24.28
C GLU A 270 15.50 25.35 -24.51
N GLU A 271 14.51 24.46 -24.70
CA GLU A 271 14.77 23.04 -24.97
C GLU A 271 15.42 22.83 -26.32
N VAL A 272 14.93 23.53 -27.36
CA VAL A 272 15.52 23.43 -28.71
C VAL A 272 16.93 24.03 -28.72
N GLN A 273 17.15 25.16 -28.04
CA GLN A 273 18.49 25.77 -27.95
C GLN A 273 19.50 24.84 -27.28
N LYS A 274 19.07 24.15 -26.19
CA LYS A 274 19.89 23.16 -25.53
C LYS A 274 20.34 22.02 -26.47
N TRP A 275 19.44 21.52 -27.31
CA TRP A 275 19.77 20.48 -28.28
C TRP A 275 20.74 20.96 -29.38
N ILE A 276 20.60 22.22 -29.80
CA ILE A 276 21.52 22.83 -30.75
C ILE A 276 22.92 22.94 -30.15
N ASP A 277 23.00 23.43 -28.90
CA ASP A 277 24.26 23.64 -28.19
C ASP A 277 24.98 22.30 -27.93
N GLU A 278 24.21 21.24 -27.59
CA GLU A 278 24.72 19.88 -27.41
C GLU A 278 25.19 19.25 -28.74
N GLY A 279 24.54 19.57 -29.86
CA GLY A 279 24.88 19.01 -31.19
C GLY A 279 26.04 19.74 -31.90
N VAL A 280 26.49 20.88 -31.38
CA VAL A 280 27.64 21.63 -31.92
C VAL A 280 28.98 21.13 -31.33
N VAL A 281 28.94 20.25 -30.32
CA VAL A 281 30.13 19.77 -29.56
C VAL A 281 30.68 18.44 -30.13
N GLU A 282 30.04 17.83 -31.15
CA GLU A 282 30.58 16.72 -31.92
C GLU A 282 31.06 17.20 -33.31
#